data_c99531a0266660a0987690e3ac824329
#
_entry.id   c99531a0266660a0987690e3ac824329
#
_cell.length_a   1.000
_cell.length_b   1.000
_cell.length_c   1.000
_cell.angle_alpha   90.00
_cell.angle_beta   90.00
_cell.angle_gamma   90.00
#
_symmetry.space_group_name_H-M   'P 1'
#
loop_
_entity.id
_entity.type
_entity.pdbx_description
1 polymer ?
#
loop_
_entity_poly.entity_id
_entity_poly.type
_entity_poly.pdbx_seq_one_letter_code
_entity_poly.pdbx_strand_id
1 'polypeptide(L)'
;MKEKVCGVTGHREIPAEYMEQAEQGLRREIEKAITDGYTYFISGFADGADQLFAGIVLEKAKENPALRLEAAIPYRNRYKRLMEDERTKAMLEACAKVAVISEEWASNVYMKRNRYMVGQADRVIAVYDGREKGGTVSTIRMVHALRKEMREVPVGPYLPESMINLGYFRNASGR
;
A
#
# COMPACT_ATOMS: atom_id res chain seq x y z
N MET A 1 1.90 23.22 7.81
CA MET A 1 2.13 22.51 6.54
C MET A 1 1.31 21.24 6.50
N LYS A 2 0.80 20.90 5.33
CA LYS A 2 0.06 19.67 5.14
C LYS A 2 0.97 18.45 5.35
N GLU A 3 0.50 17.48 6.11
CA GLU A 3 1.20 16.21 6.33
C GLU A 3 1.26 15.41 5.03
N LYS A 4 2.45 14.87 4.72
CA LYS A 4 2.63 14.02 3.55
C LYS A 4 2.15 12.60 3.84
N VAL A 5 1.40 12.03 2.91
CA VAL A 5 0.79 10.70 3.04
C VAL A 5 1.39 9.73 2.03
N CYS A 6 1.84 8.57 2.52
CA CYS A 6 2.38 7.49 1.71
C CYS A 6 1.44 6.29 1.75
N GLY A 7 0.92 5.88 0.61
CA GLY A 7 0.06 4.71 0.47
C GLY A 7 0.78 3.53 -0.15
N VAL A 8 0.06 2.42 -0.25
CA VAL A 8 0.57 1.17 -0.84
C VAL A 8 -0.48 0.57 -1.77
N THR A 9 -0.03 -0.08 -2.82
CA THR A 9 -0.81 -1.02 -3.60
C THR A 9 0.06 -2.22 -3.92
N GLY A 10 -0.55 -3.39 -4.10
CA GLY A 10 0.21 -4.59 -4.41
C GLY A 10 -0.66 -5.82 -4.45
N HIS A 11 -0.04 -6.95 -4.80
CA HIS A 11 -0.74 -8.21 -4.95
C HIS A 11 -1.12 -8.80 -3.59
N ARG A 12 -2.30 -9.43 -3.56
CA ARG A 12 -2.80 -10.14 -2.38
C ARG A 12 -2.07 -11.45 -2.13
N GLU A 13 -1.57 -12.05 -3.20
CA GLU A 13 -0.82 -13.30 -3.14
C GLU A 13 0.59 -13.04 -3.65
N ILE A 14 1.56 -13.16 -2.76
CA ILE A 14 2.97 -13.08 -3.09
C ILE A 14 3.54 -14.48 -2.88
N PRO A 15 4.06 -15.13 -3.96
CA PRO A 15 4.67 -16.45 -3.79
C PRO A 15 5.76 -16.42 -2.73
N ALA A 16 5.87 -17.52 -1.96
CA ALA A 16 6.82 -17.61 -0.86
C ALA A 16 8.26 -17.29 -1.29
N GLU A 17 8.63 -17.69 -2.50
CA GLU A 17 9.96 -17.45 -3.07
C GLU A 17 10.29 -15.97 -3.31
N TYR A 18 9.26 -15.11 -3.40
CA TYR A 18 9.42 -13.66 -3.61
C TYR A 18 9.11 -12.83 -2.37
N MET A 19 8.74 -13.47 -1.27
CA MET A 19 8.31 -12.75 -0.06
C MET A 19 9.44 -11.92 0.53
N GLU A 20 10.66 -12.46 0.57
CA GLU A 20 11.82 -11.73 1.06
C GLU A 20 12.12 -10.50 0.19
N GLN A 21 12.04 -10.66 -1.13
CA GLN A 21 12.22 -9.56 -2.09
C GLN A 21 11.20 -8.45 -1.85
N ALA A 22 9.94 -8.82 -1.66
CA ALA A 22 8.86 -7.88 -1.37
C ALA A 22 9.10 -7.14 -0.06
N GLU A 23 9.46 -7.86 1.00
CA GLU A 23 9.72 -7.28 2.31
C GLU A 23 10.88 -6.29 2.28
N GLN A 24 12.01 -6.70 1.69
CA GLN A 24 13.19 -5.83 1.58
C GLN A 24 12.88 -4.57 0.76
N GLY A 25 12.17 -4.72 -0.34
CA GLY A 25 11.77 -3.60 -1.19
C GLY A 25 10.83 -2.63 -0.49
N LEU A 26 9.82 -3.15 0.21
CA LEU A 26 8.90 -2.33 1.00
C LEU A 26 9.63 -1.61 2.12
N ARG A 27 10.49 -2.30 2.84
CA ARG A 27 11.27 -1.73 3.94
C ARG A 27 12.13 -0.58 3.45
N ARG A 28 12.81 -0.76 2.33
CA ARG A 28 13.63 0.28 1.70
C ARG A 28 12.80 1.51 1.32
N GLU A 29 11.65 1.30 0.66
CA GLU A 29 10.81 2.40 0.21
C GLU A 29 10.09 3.12 1.37
N ILE A 30 9.72 2.39 2.42
CA ILE A 30 9.16 3.00 3.62
C ILE A 30 10.22 3.85 4.33
N GLU A 31 11.44 3.33 4.48
CA GLU A 31 12.57 4.07 5.07
C GLU A 31 12.88 5.33 4.25
N LYS A 32 12.87 5.22 2.93
CA LYS A 32 13.05 6.36 2.03
C LYS A 32 11.95 7.41 2.23
N ALA A 33 10.68 6.98 2.36
CA ALA A 33 9.58 7.87 2.63
C ALA A 33 9.78 8.63 3.95
N ILE A 34 10.18 7.92 5.00
CA ILE A 34 10.46 8.54 6.31
C ILE A 34 11.58 9.59 6.19
N THR A 35 12.65 9.25 5.48
CA THR A 35 13.76 10.18 5.22
C THR A 35 13.29 11.41 4.44
N ASP A 36 12.34 11.25 3.52
CA ASP A 36 11.77 12.33 2.72
C ASP A 36 10.71 13.15 3.48
N GLY A 37 10.47 12.85 4.75
CA GLY A 37 9.56 13.61 5.61
C GLY A 37 8.14 13.09 5.70
N TYR A 38 7.86 11.89 5.20
CA TYR A 38 6.54 11.26 5.32
C TYR A 38 6.36 10.73 6.75
N THR A 39 5.24 11.07 7.37
CA THR A 39 4.90 10.61 8.72
C THR A 39 3.55 9.89 8.78
N TYR A 40 2.75 10.01 7.73
CA TYR A 40 1.43 9.39 7.67
C TYR A 40 1.40 8.34 6.55
N PHE A 41 1.00 7.12 6.92
CA PHE A 41 0.97 5.97 6.02
C PHE A 41 -0.44 5.40 5.95
N ILE A 42 -0.87 4.93 4.78
CA ILE A 42 -2.22 4.39 4.60
C ILE A 42 -2.16 3.04 3.88
N SER A 43 -2.83 2.04 4.45
CA SER A 43 -2.90 0.67 3.91
C SER A 43 -4.34 0.21 3.79
N GLY A 44 -4.64 -0.53 2.72
CA GLY A 44 -5.94 -1.14 2.51
C GLY A 44 -6.17 -2.44 3.28
N PHE A 45 -5.17 -2.94 3.98
CA PHE A 45 -5.24 -4.18 4.77
C PHE A 45 -5.71 -5.40 4.00
N ALA A 46 -5.57 -5.40 2.68
CA ALA A 46 -5.70 -6.63 1.90
C ALA A 46 -4.56 -7.58 2.26
N ASP A 47 -4.76 -8.86 2.03
CA ASP A 47 -3.70 -9.85 2.23
C ASP A 47 -2.48 -9.50 1.36
N GLY A 48 -1.34 -10.02 1.69
CA GLY A 48 -0.11 -9.80 0.93
C GLY A 48 0.52 -8.43 1.16
N ALA A 49 0.72 -7.67 0.09
CA ALA A 49 1.50 -6.42 0.13
C ALA A 49 0.97 -5.38 1.13
N ASP A 50 -0.34 -5.21 1.22
CA ASP A 50 -0.94 -4.21 2.11
C ASP A 50 -0.64 -4.50 3.58
N GLN A 51 -0.81 -5.75 4.02
CA GLN A 51 -0.53 -6.14 5.41
C GLN A 51 0.95 -6.16 5.71
N LEU A 52 1.78 -6.56 4.74
CA LEU A 52 3.22 -6.50 4.89
C LEU A 52 3.71 -5.06 5.10
N PHE A 53 3.23 -4.14 4.28
CA PHE A 53 3.50 -2.71 4.43
C PHE A 53 3.06 -2.20 5.81
N ALA A 54 1.83 -2.51 6.22
CA ALA A 54 1.30 -2.07 7.50
C ALA A 54 2.14 -2.57 8.67
N GLY A 55 2.57 -3.84 8.62
CA GLY A 55 3.44 -4.43 9.65
C GLY A 55 4.78 -3.71 9.77
N ILE A 56 5.40 -3.36 8.64
CA ILE A 56 6.68 -2.63 8.64
C ILE A 56 6.49 -1.22 9.21
N VAL A 57 5.44 -0.51 8.81
CA VAL A 57 5.16 0.84 9.33
C VAL A 57 4.96 0.79 10.85
N LEU A 58 4.19 -0.17 11.36
CA LEU A 58 3.94 -0.31 12.79
C LEU A 58 5.22 -0.67 13.56
N GLU A 59 6.08 -1.51 12.99
CA GLU A 59 7.39 -1.81 13.57
C GLU A 59 8.22 -0.53 13.73
N LYS A 60 8.28 0.28 12.70
CA LYS A 60 9.02 1.54 12.73
C LYS A 60 8.40 2.57 13.67
N ALA A 61 7.08 2.56 13.79
CA ALA A 61 6.36 3.46 14.68
C ALA A 61 6.70 3.22 16.17
N LYS A 62 7.14 2.01 16.54
CA LYS A 62 7.59 1.72 17.90
C LYS A 62 8.83 2.54 18.28
N GLU A 63 9.69 2.82 17.32
CA GLU A 63 10.92 3.58 17.51
C GLU A 63 10.73 5.07 17.17
N ASN A 64 9.73 5.39 16.35
CA ASN A 64 9.44 6.76 15.91
C ASN A 64 7.96 7.08 16.13
N PRO A 65 7.60 7.68 17.27
CA PRO A 65 6.20 7.98 17.60
C PRO A 65 5.52 9.00 16.67
N ALA A 66 6.28 9.69 15.83
CA ALA A 66 5.71 10.60 14.84
C ALA A 66 5.00 9.86 13.70
N LEU A 67 5.31 8.58 13.49
CA LEU A 67 4.72 7.79 12.42
C LEU A 67 3.32 7.32 12.79
N ARG A 68 2.39 7.47 11.86
CA ARG A 68 1.00 7.08 12.02
C ARG A 68 0.55 6.24 10.85
N LEU A 69 -0.25 5.21 11.13
CA LEU A 69 -0.83 4.34 10.12
C LEU A 69 -2.34 4.48 10.12
N GLU A 70 -2.90 4.63 8.93
CA GLU A 70 -4.34 4.56 8.71
C GLU A 70 -4.68 3.27 7.97
N ALA A 71 -5.74 2.59 8.40
CA ALA A 71 -6.33 1.46 7.69
C ALA A 71 -7.55 1.94 6.90
N ALA A 72 -7.57 1.66 5.59
CA ALA A 72 -8.72 1.94 4.73
C ALA A 72 -9.38 0.63 4.34
N ILE A 73 -10.46 0.28 5.02
CA ILE A 73 -11.13 -1.00 4.88
C ILE A 73 -12.31 -0.86 3.92
N PRO A 74 -12.45 -1.75 2.92
CA PRO A 74 -13.45 -1.56 1.88
C PRO A 74 -14.90 -1.61 2.37
N TYR A 75 -15.22 -2.49 3.32
CA TYR A 75 -16.58 -2.60 3.84
C TYR A 75 -16.60 -3.24 5.23
N ARG A 76 -17.73 -3.05 5.96
CA ARG A 76 -17.85 -3.39 7.39
C ARG A 76 -17.55 -4.87 7.69
N ASN A 77 -18.06 -5.80 6.90
CA ASN A 77 -17.81 -7.21 7.15
C ASN A 77 -16.33 -7.61 6.98
N ARG A 78 -15.60 -6.94 6.09
CA ARG A 78 -14.15 -7.13 5.99
C ARG A 78 -13.48 -6.69 7.28
N TYR A 79 -13.87 -5.55 7.83
CA TYR A 79 -13.37 -5.07 9.10
C TYR A 79 -13.62 -6.10 10.22
N LYS A 80 -14.85 -6.63 10.31
CA LYS A 80 -15.18 -7.64 11.32
C LYS A 80 -14.30 -8.88 11.21
N ARG A 81 -14.06 -9.36 9.98
CA ARG A 81 -13.20 -10.53 9.77
C ARG A 81 -11.75 -10.26 10.15
N LEU A 82 -11.24 -9.07 9.85
CA LEU A 82 -9.89 -8.69 10.28
C LEU A 82 -9.77 -8.62 11.80
N MET A 83 -10.83 -8.26 12.50
CA MET A 83 -10.87 -8.22 13.97
C MET A 83 -11.01 -9.59 14.62
N GLU A 84 -11.35 -10.63 13.87
CA GLU A 84 -11.39 -12.02 14.35
C GLU A 84 -10.00 -12.66 14.42
N ASP A 85 -9.06 -12.19 13.63
CA ASP A 85 -7.68 -12.68 13.62
C ASP A 85 -6.84 -11.83 14.58
N GLU A 86 -6.16 -12.50 15.51
CA GLU A 86 -5.39 -11.84 16.56
C GLU A 86 -4.30 -10.90 16.00
N ARG A 87 -3.65 -11.29 14.92
CA ARG A 87 -2.57 -10.49 14.31
C ARG A 87 -3.11 -9.21 13.67
N THR A 88 -4.12 -9.34 12.82
CA THR A 88 -4.71 -8.17 12.14
C THR A 88 -5.48 -7.28 13.13
N LYS A 89 -6.11 -7.87 14.13
CA LYS A 89 -6.76 -7.12 15.23
C LYS A 89 -5.74 -6.23 15.94
N ALA A 90 -4.60 -6.78 16.34
CA ALA A 90 -3.55 -6.01 17.01
C ALA A 90 -3.03 -4.89 16.12
N MET A 91 -2.86 -5.15 14.82
CA MET A 91 -2.45 -4.13 13.85
C MET A 91 -3.47 -3.01 13.74
N LEU A 92 -4.76 -3.34 13.62
CA LEU A 92 -5.83 -2.35 13.53
C LEU A 92 -5.95 -1.50 14.79
N GLU A 93 -5.79 -2.11 15.97
CA GLU A 93 -5.80 -1.40 17.26
C GLU A 93 -4.61 -0.43 17.38
N ALA A 94 -3.50 -0.71 16.71
CA ALA A 94 -2.33 0.17 16.68
C ALA A 94 -2.44 1.30 15.64
N CYS A 95 -3.43 1.27 14.76
CA CYS A 95 -3.65 2.32 13.78
C CYS A 95 -4.12 3.62 14.43
N ALA A 96 -3.67 4.76 13.90
CA ALA A 96 -4.14 6.06 14.30
C ALA A 96 -5.58 6.31 13.85
N LYS A 97 -5.99 5.66 12.75
CA LYS A 97 -7.33 5.78 12.18
C LYS A 97 -7.69 4.49 11.45
N VAL A 98 -8.96 4.09 11.57
CA VAL A 98 -9.55 3.02 10.74
C VAL A 98 -10.75 3.61 10.01
N ALA A 99 -10.66 3.71 8.69
CA ALA A 99 -11.74 4.19 7.84
C ALA A 99 -12.41 3.00 7.15
N VAL A 100 -13.68 2.76 7.45
CA VAL A 100 -14.50 1.78 6.74
C VAL A 100 -15.26 2.54 5.64
N ILE A 101 -14.89 2.27 4.39
CA ILE A 101 -15.33 3.09 3.25
C ILE A 101 -16.81 2.87 2.92
N SER A 102 -17.28 1.61 3.03
CA SER A 102 -18.68 1.28 2.78
C SER A 102 -19.21 0.41 3.92
N GLU A 103 -20.46 0.60 4.30
CA GLU A 103 -21.07 -0.24 5.33
C GLU A 103 -21.35 -1.64 4.80
N GLU A 104 -21.85 -1.74 3.56
CA GLU A 104 -22.21 -3.01 2.96
C GLU A 104 -21.35 -3.32 1.73
N TRP A 105 -21.24 -4.61 1.43
CA TRP A 105 -20.53 -5.07 0.25
C TRP A 105 -21.30 -4.66 -1.02
N ALA A 106 -20.56 -4.20 -2.02
CA ALA A 106 -21.02 -4.00 -3.38
C ALA A 106 -19.83 -4.29 -4.30
N SER A 107 -20.10 -4.51 -5.59
CA SER A 107 -19.05 -4.88 -6.55
C SER A 107 -17.94 -3.83 -6.69
N ASN A 108 -18.19 -2.59 -6.31
CA ASN A 108 -17.25 -1.48 -6.46
C ASN A 108 -16.55 -1.05 -5.15
N VAL A 109 -16.72 -1.79 -4.05
CA VAL A 109 -16.14 -1.38 -2.75
C VAL A 109 -14.63 -1.30 -2.77
N TYR A 110 -13.98 -2.21 -3.48
CA TYR A 110 -12.51 -2.23 -3.57
C TYR A 110 -11.99 -1.02 -4.37
N MET A 111 -12.67 -0.68 -5.46
CA MET A 111 -12.33 0.49 -6.25
C MET A 111 -12.54 1.79 -5.47
N LYS A 112 -13.63 1.88 -4.71
CA LYS A 112 -13.89 3.03 -3.83
C LYS A 112 -12.80 3.19 -2.77
N ARG A 113 -12.40 2.06 -2.13
CA ARG A 113 -11.33 2.08 -1.15
C ARG A 113 -10.02 2.53 -1.78
N ASN A 114 -9.67 1.98 -2.96
CA ASN A 114 -8.44 2.34 -3.64
C ASN A 114 -8.44 3.82 -4.05
N ARG A 115 -9.56 4.32 -4.52
CA ARG A 115 -9.72 5.74 -4.86
C ARG A 115 -9.54 6.65 -3.65
N TYR A 116 -10.09 6.24 -2.51
CA TYR A 116 -9.89 6.94 -1.25
C TYR A 116 -8.42 7.02 -0.89
N MET A 117 -7.71 5.88 -0.92
CA MET A 117 -6.30 5.82 -0.58
C MET A 117 -5.44 6.68 -1.51
N VAL A 118 -5.60 6.51 -2.82
CA VAL A 118 -4.81 7.26 -3.81
C VAL A 118 -5.10 8.75 -3.72
N GLY A 119 -6.37 9.11 -3.48
CA GLY A 119 -6.76 10.51 -3.28
C GLY A 119 -6.09 11.17 -2.08
N GLN A 120 -5.90 10.42 -0.99
CA GLN A 120 -5.22 10.91 0.22
C GLN A 120 -3.70 10.94 0.07
N ALA A 121 -3.13 10.06 -0.75
CA ALA A 121 -1.69 9.88 -0.85
C ALA A 121 -1.01 10.98 -1.66
N ASP A 122 0.22 11.30 -1.27
CA ASP A 122 1.15 12.08 -2.07
C ASP A 122 2.12 11.15 -2.81
N ARG A 123 2.42 10.00 -2.20
CA ARG A 123 3.28 8.95 -2.77
C ARG A 123 2.60 7.60 -2.58
N VAL A 124 2.70 6.73 -3.59
CA VAL A 124 2.20 5.35 -3.51
C VAL A 124 3.35 4.39 -3.83
N ILE A 125 3.56 3.42 -2.96
CA ILE A 125 4.50 2.34 -3.17
C ILE A 125 3.72 1.19 -3.82
N ALA A 126 4.16 0.71 -4.97
CA ALA A 126 3.51 -0.37 -5.71
C ALA A 126 4.36 -1.63 -5.69
N VAL A 127 3.85 -2.68 -5.06
CA VAL A 127 4.44 -4.02 -5.10
C VAL A 127 3.83 -4.75 -6.28
N TYR A 128 4.62 -4.96 -7.34
CA TYR A 128 4.08 -5.29 -8.65
C TYR A 128 4.94 -6.28 -9.41
N ASP A 129 4.30 -7.24 -10.08
CA ASP A 129 4.96 -8.33 -10.79
C ASP A 129 4.96 -8.19 -12.32
N GLY A 130 4.48 -7.07 -12.85
CA GLY A 130 4.50 -6.80 -14.29
C GLY A 130 3.28 -7.26 -15.07
N ARG A 131 2.27 -7.87 -14.41
CA ARG A 131 1.06 -8.31 -15.11
C ARG A 131 0.26 -7.15 -15.69
N GLU A 132 -0.49 -7.41 -16.76
CA GLU A 132 -1.22 -6.35 -17.48
C GLU A 132 -2.61 -6.07 -16.92
N LYS A 133 -3.15 -6.94 -16.08
CA LYS A 133 -4.52 -6.85 -15.56
C LYS A 133 -4.57 -7.10 -14.05
N GLY A 134 -5.60 -6.57 -13.41
CA GLY A 134 -5.89 -6.79 -12.01
C GLY A 134 -6.04 -5.51 -11.21
N GLY A 135 -6.36 -5.64 -9.94
CA GLY A 135 -6.61 -4.51 -9.04
C GLY A 135 -5.39 -3.62 -8.82
N THR A 136 -4.20 -4.22 -8.74
CA THR A 136 -2.94 -3.48 -8.59
C THR A 136 -2.69 -2.59 -9.82
N VAL A 137 -2.87 -3.14 -11.02
CA VAL A 137 -2.70 -2.38 -12.27
C VAL A 137 -3.70 -1.23 -12.34
N SER A 138 -4.97 -1.47 -12.00
CA SER A 138 -5.99 -0.41 -11.95
C SER A 138 -5.59 0.72 -11.01
N THR A 139 -5.07 0.38 -9.84
CA THR A 139 -4.62 1.37 -8.86
C THR A 139 -3.40 2.14 -9.38
N ILE A 140 -2.45 1.47 -10.01
CA ILE A 140 -1.28 2.11 -10.63
C ILE A 140 -1.72 3.14 -11.67
N ARG A 141 -2.68 2.78 -12.52
CA ARG A 141 -3.24 3.70 -13.52
C ARG A 141 -3.87 4.93 -12.85
N MET A 142 -4.58 4.72 -11.76
CA MET A 142 -5.19 5.80 -10.98
C MET A 142 -4.12 6.74 -10.40
N VAL A 143 -3.03 6.19 -9.87
CA VAL A 143 -1.90 6.97 -9.35
C VAL A 143 -1.34 7.90 -10.44
N HIS A 144 -1.14 7.36 -11.65
CA HIS A 144 -0.68 8.13 -12.79
C HIS A 144 -1.68 9.20 -13.21
N ALA A 145 -2.97 8.84 -13.30
CA ALA A 145 -4.02 9.77 -13.69
C ALA A 145 -4.13 10.95 -12.72
N LEU A 146 -3.96 10.71 -11.43
CA LEU A 146 -3.97 11.74 -10.38
C LEU A 146 -2.62 12.42 -10.16
N ARG A 147 -1.62 12.08 -10.97
CA ARG A 147 -0.26 12.64 -10.91
C ARG A 147 0.39 12.53 -9.54
N LYS A 148 0.13 11.43 -8.84
CA LYS A 148 0.79 11.12 -7.57
C LYS A 148 2.17 10.51 -7.84
N GLU A 149 3.08 10.66 -6.88
CA GLU A 149 4.40 10.04 -6.96
C GLU A 149 4.26 8.52 -6.83
N MET A 150 4.99 7.78 -7.67
CA MET A 150 5.02 6.33 -7.66
C MET A 150 6.42 5.84 -7.31
N ARG A 151 6.50 4.90 -6.35
CA ARG A 151 7.72 4.15 -6.05
C ARG A 151 7.43 2.67 -6.27
N GLU A 152 8.31 1.98 -6.99
CA GLU A 152 8.10 0.58 -7.33
C GLU A 152 8.88 -0.37 -6.44
N VAL A 153 8.25 -1.49 -6.10
CA VAL A 153 8.88 -2.66 -5.49
C VAL A 153 8.60 -3.83 -6.42
N PRO A 154 9.51 -4.14 -7.35
CA PRO A 154 9.31 -5.25 -8.28
C PRO A 154 9.43 -6.58 -7.54
N VAL A 155 8.53 -7.51 -7.89
CA VAL A 155 8.51 -8.87 -7.33
C VAL A 155 8.30 -9.87 -8.47
N GLY A 156 8.74 -11.11 -8.23
CA GLY A 156 8.57 -12.17 -9.20
C GLY A 156 9.68 -12.23 -10.24
N PRO A 157 9.47 -13.00 -11.32
CA PRO A 157 10.48 -13.18 -12.37
C PRO A 157 10.59 -11.99 -13.32
N TYR A 158 9.69 -11.03 -13.20
CA TYR A 158 9.69 -9.85 -14.07
C TYR A 158 10.75 -8.86 -13.64
N LEU A 159 11.49 -8.36 -14.61
CA LEU A 159 12.56 -7.40 -14.39
C LEU A 159 12.00 -5.97 -14.43
N PRO A 160 12.67 -5.01 -13.78
CA PRO A 160 12.25 -3.60 -13.85
C PRO A 160 12.07 -3.07 -15.26
N GLU A 161 12.85 -3.56 -16.23
CA GLU A 161 12.73 -3.17 -17.64
C GLU A 161 11.38 -3.52 -18.23
N SER A 162 10.82 -4.69 -17.87
CA SER A 162 9.50 -5.07 -18.37
C SER A 162 8.40 -4.17 -17.79
N MET A 163 8.55 -3.72 -16.57
CA MET A 163 7.63 -2.78 -15.94
C MET A 163 7.72 -1.39 -16.58
N ILE A 164 8.91 -0.94 -16.90
CA ILE A 164 9.15 0.32 -17.60
C ILE A 164 8.49 0.31 -18.98
N ASN A 165 8.59 -0.82 -19.69
CA ASN A 165 7.99 -0.97 -21.01
C ASN A 165 6.46 -0.92 -20.99
N LEU A 166 5.83 -1.26 -19.86
CA LEU A 166 4.39 -1.11 -19.68
C LEU A 166 3.96 0.35 -19.43
N GLY A 167 4.90 1.25 -19.19
CA GLY A 167 4.64 2.67 -18.97
C GLY A 167 3.95 2.99 -17.64
N TYR A 168 3.87 2.03 -16.73
CA TYR A 168 3.21 2.22 -15.43
C TYR A 168 4.11 2.81 -14.36
N PHE A 169 5.40 2.59 -14.48
CA PHE A 169 6.36 3.03 -13.49
C PHE A 169 7.26 4.10 -14.08
N ARG A 170 7.28 5.24 -13.44
CA ARG A 170 8.29 6.25 -13.67
C ARG A 170 8.92 6.53 -12.33
N ASN A 171 10.21 6.37 -12.27
CA ASN A 171 10.94 6.65 -11.06
C ASN A 171 10.76 8.13 -10.72
N ALA A 172 10.19 8.40 -9.57
CA ALA A 172 10.04 9.75 -9.07
C ALA A 172 11.39 10.42 -8.76
N SER A 173 12.48 9.66 -8.75
CA SER A 173 13.82 10.18 -8.53
C SER A 173 14.48 10.81 -9.76
N GLY A 174 13.76 10.93 -10.87
CA GLY A 174 14.28 11.63 -12.05
C GLY A 174 15.49 10.96 -12.68
N ARG A 175 15.58 9.65 -12.60
CA ARG A 175 16.61 8.90 -13.33
C ARG A 175 16.28 8.82 -14.78
#